data_fc9e209b17b12cb6d19cd47f37eaf790
#
_entry.id   fc9e209b17b12cb6d19cd47f37eaf790
#
_cell.length_a   1.000
_cell.length_b   1.000
_cell.length_c   1.000
_cell.angle_alpha   90.00
_cell.angle_beta   90.00
_cell.angle_gamma   90.00
#
_symmetry.space_group_name_H-M   'P 1'
#
loop_
_entity.id
_entity.type
_entity.pdbx_description
1 polymer ?
#
loop_
_entity_poly.entity_id
_entity_poly.type
_entity_poly.pdbx_seq_one_letter_code
_entity_poly.pdbx_strand_id
1 'polypeptide(L)'
;DIWNSGSSSDEFVTSGWFGRYLSSNHPSFPDGYPNSNYPDPLALSIGNTASNTCQGPIINMGVSIKNLNNFIDIKEGGNNTPDTPYGHELQYIRTASKLTNEYFDRLEEASEKGGATSIEYPGYKLAEQLKIVAQLIAGGVKSKIFVVRIGGFDTHDNQVDEGNPETGRHALLMEELSESLFSFQQDIIQRNLEERVLTMTYSEFGRRVFQNKSYGTDHGEAAPMFFISPFVNPNPIGALPSLEYIDNIEYEYDFRSVYGSVLMDWFGVDEVTIKSILYENFQYIPILTGTQTNTSEPHAASKRISTYPNPFNKILNIDIENAEGHTYLKIVDSNGKHISELVNKNLKGGLQKFNFDGSKLSNGLYFIL
;
A
#
# COMPACT_ATOMS: atom_id res chain seq x y z
N ASP A 1 -5.96 7.66 -14.97
CA ASP A 1 -4.76 7.07 -14.35
C ASP A 1 -5.14 5.82 -13.56
N ILE A 2 -4.95 4.65 -14.20
CA ILE A 2 -5.34 3.33 -13.66
C ILE A 2 -4.58 2.96 -12.37
N TRP A 3 -3.37 3.46 -12.17
CA TRP A 3 -2.55 3.17 -11.00
C TRP A 3 -3.07 3.84 -9.72
N ASN A 4 -3.67 5.03 -9.87
CA ASN A 4 -4.33 5.69 -8.76
C ASN A 4 -5.75 5.14 -8.52
N SER A 5 -6.46 4.82 -9.59
CA SER A 5 -7.81 4.28 -9.46
C SER A 5 -7.85 2.79 -9.14
N GLY A 6 -6.85 1.99 -9.52
CA GLY A 6 -6.92 0.53 -9.45
C GLY A 6 -7.95 -0.05 -10.42
N SER A 7 -8.26 0.66 -11.53
CA SER A 7 -9.21 0.22 -12.57
C SER A 7 -8.51 -0.50 -13.71
N SER A 8 -9.29 -1.11 -14.59
CA SER A 8 -8.83 -1.60 -15.89
C SER A 8 -8.56 -0.43 -16.84
N SER A 9 -7.75 -0.68 -17.89
CA SER A 9 -7.39 0.35 -18.87
C SER A 9 -8.56 0.80 -19.76
N ASP A 10 -9.61 0.01 -19.86
CA ASP A 10 -10.84 0.24 -20.61
C ASP A 10 -11.97 0.85 -19.74
N GLU A 11 -11.71 1.09 -18.45
CA GLU A 11 -12.65 1.68 -17.51
C GLU A 11 -12.24 3.09 -17.11
N PHE A 12 -13.21 3.98 -17.01
CA PHE A 12 -13.03 5.32 -16.46
C PHE A 12 -13.59 5.38 -15.04
N VAL A 13 -12.72 5.37 -14.04
CA VAL A 13 -13.07 5.44 -12.62
C VAL A 13 -12.52 6.73 -12.02
N THR A 14 -13.39 7.55 -11.44
CA THR A 14 -13.03 8.85 -10.84
C THR A 14 -12.50 8.74 -9.42
N SER A 15 -12.68 7.59 -8.76
CA SER A 15 -12.22 7.35 -7.40
C SER A 15 -10.92 6.56 -7.37
N GLY A 16 -10.07 6.85 -6.38
CA GLY A 16 -8.85 6.11 -6.11
C GLY A 16 -9.12 4.83 -5.28
N TRP A 17 -8.24 3.86 -5.38
CA TRP A 17 -8.44 2.58 -4.71
C TRP A 17 -8.38 2.69 -3.17
N PHE A 18 -7.46 3.50 -2.61
CA PHE A 18 -7.46 3.82 -1.18
C PHE A 18 -8.67 4.68 -0.81
N GLY A 19 -9.11 5.58 -1.70
CA GLY A 19 -10.31 6.38 -1.47
C GLY A 19 -11.56 5.50 -1.34
N ARG A 20 -11.72 4.46 -2.17
CA ARG A 20 -12.82 3.49 -2.03
C ARG A 20 -12.70 2.66 -0.75
N TYR A 21 -11.50 2.18 -0.41
CA TYR A 21 -11.26 1.49 0.86
C TYR A 21 -11.62 2.36 2.07
N LEU A 22 -11.17 3.61 2.11
CA LEU A 22 -11.48 4.52 3.21
C LEU A 22 -12.97 4.85 3.25
N SER A 23 -13.60 5.09 2.12
CA SER A 23 -15.04 5.40 2.04
C SER A 23 -15.91 4.24 2.52
N SER A 24 -15.52 2.99 2.26
CA SER A 24 -16.24 1.81 2.78
C SER A 24 -16.17 1.71 4.31
N ASN A 25 -15.08 2.14 4.92
CA ASN A 25 -14.90 2.14 6.38
C ASN A 25 -15.41 3.42 7.07
N HIS A 26 -15.55 4.52 6.32
CA HIS A 26 -15.93 5.84 6.81
C HIS A 26 -17.03 6.46 5.94
N PRO A 27 -18.23 5.84 5.86
CA PRO A 27 -19.27 6.22 4.90
C PRO A 27 -19.87 7.61 5.16
N SER A 28 -19.74 8.15 6.37
CA SER A 28 -20.22 9.50 6.71
C SER A 28 -19.19 10.61 6.44
N PHE A 29 -17.94 10.24 6.09
CA PHE A 29 -16.93 11.27 5.82
C PHE A 29 -17.34 12.18 4.65
N PRO A 30 -17.21 13.52 4.73
CA PRO A 30 -16.52 14.29 5.77
C PRO A 30 -17.38 14.68 6.98
N ASP A 31 -18.67 14.36 6.98
CA ASP A 31 -19.58 14.76 8.05
C ASP A 31 -19.21 14.12 9.38
N GLY A 32 -19.05 14.97 10.40
CA GLY A 32 -18.62 14.53 11.73
C GLY A 32 -17.13 14.19 11.87
N TYR A 33 -16.28 14.66 10.95
CA TYR A 33 -14.82 14.56 11.02
C TYR A 33 -14.18 15.94 11.05
N PRO A 34 -13.07 16.11 11.86
CA PRO A 34 -12.53 15.19 12.86
C PRO A 34 -13.47 14.92 14.04
N ASN A 35 -13.26 13.82 14.76
CA ASN A 35 -14.00 13.52 15.98
C ASN A 35 -13.11 12.78 17.01
N SER A 36 -13.65 12.46 18.19
CA SER A 36 -12.87 11.82 19.27
C SER A 36 -12.30 10.45 18.90
N ASN A 37 -12.95 9.69 18.01
CA ASN A 37 -12.48 8.39 17.55
C ASN A 37 -11.46 8.53 16.41
N TYR A 38 -11.64 9.55 15.58
CA TYR A 38 -10.82 9.86 14.40
C TYR A 38 -10.35 11.33 14.45
N PRO A 39 -9.43 11.66 15.37
CA PRO A 39 -8.92 13.02 15.51
C PRO A 39 -7.91 13.40 14.44
N ASP A 40 -7.34 12.42 13.76
CA ASP A 40 -6.32 12.58 12.73
C ASP A 40 -6.92 12.40 11.33
N PRO A 41 -6.33 12.97 10.27
CA PRO A 41 -6.75 12.72 8.89
C PRO A 41 -6.75 11.22 8.56
N LEU A 42 -7.71 10.75 7.79
CA LEU A 42 -7.77 9.34 7.35
C LEU A 42 -6.58 8.98 6.44
N ALA A 43 -6.21 9.92 5.58
CA ALA A 43 -5.02 9.87 4.73
C ALA A 43 -4.37 11.25 4.64
N LEU A 44 -3.05 11.27 4.43
CA LEU A 44 -2.27 12.50 4.37
C LEU A 44 -1.33 12.49 3.17
N SER A 45 -1.46 13.47 2.31
CA SER A 45 -0.53 13.70 1.19
C SER A 45 0.44 14.82 1.56
N ILE A 46 1.73 14.59 1.37
CA ILE A 46 2.74 15.63 1.58
C ILE A 46 3.01 16.30 0.24
N GLY A 47 2.46 17.50 0.06
CA GLY A 47 2.52 18.23 -1.20
C GLY A 47 1.44 19.29 -1.33
N ASN A 48 1.28 19.84 -2.53
CA ASN A 48 0.31 20.91 -2.79
C ASN A 48 -1.13 20.42 -2.99
N THR A 49 -1.31 19.14 -3.29
CA THR A 49 -2.62 18.55 -3.60
C THR A 49 -2.77 17.18 -2.95
N ALA A 50 -3.98 16.86 -2.51
CA ALA A 50 -4.30 15.51 -2.06
C ALA A 50 -4.16 14.51 -3.22
N SER A 51 -3.71 13.30 -2.91
CA SER A 51 -3.51 12.25 -3.92
C SER A 51 -4.82 11.75 -4.48
N ASN A 52 -4.87 11.55 -5.79
CA ASN A 52 -6.00 10.90 -6.47
C ASN A 52 -6.20 9.45 -6.00
N THR A 53 -5.17 8.79 -5.51
CA THR A 53 -5.25 7.45 -4.90
C THR A 53 -6.23 7.44 -3.71
N CYS A 54 -6.32 8.56 -2.98
CA CYS A 54 -7.22 8.73 -1.84
C CYS A 54 -8.57 9.39 -2.22
N GLN A 55 -8.84 9.62 -3.50
CA GLN A 55 -10.10 10.18 -3.95
C GLN A 55 -11.23 9.17 -3.70
N GLY A 56 -12.16 9.51 -2.81
CA GLY A 56 -13.39 8.75 -2.59
C GLY A 56 -14.42 9.02 -3.70
N PRO A 57 -15.57 8.35 -3.67
CA PRO A 57 -16.62 8.53 -4.70
C PRO A 57 -17.16 9.95 -4.79
N ILE A 58 -17.17 10.70 -3.69
CA ILE A 58 -17.74 12.05 -3.60
C ILE A 58 -16.64 13.09 -3.30
N ILE A 59 -15.75 12.80 -2.35
CA ILE A 59 -14.71 13.72 -1.90
C ILE A 59 -13.41 12.97 -1.71
N ASN A 60 -12.27 13.68 -1.71
CA ASN A 60 -11.01 13.08 -1.35
C ASN A 60 -11.01 12.72 0.15
N MET A 61 -10.69 11.47 0.47
CA MET A 61 -10.70 10.93 1.84
C MET A 61 -9.48 11.35 2.66
N GLY A 62 -8.55 12.08 2.06
CA GLY A 62 -7.35 12.62 2.68
C GLY A 62 -7.25 14.13 2.57
N VAL A 63 -6.32 14.68 3.31
CA VAL A 63 -5.91 16.08 3.21
C VAL A 63 -4.48 16.20 2.69
N SER A 64 -4.09 17.39 2.24
CA SER A 64 -2.71 17.64 1.82
C SER A 64 -2.08 18.73 2.66
N ILE A 65 -0.81 18.55 3.00
CA ILE A 65 0.02 19.57 3.66
C ILE A 65 1.33 19.73 2.88
N LYS A 66 1.76 20.95 2.67
CA LYS A 66 3.03 21.22 1.98
C LYS A 66 4.22 21.16 2.92
N ASN A 67 4.08 21.76 4.08
CA ASN A 67 5.07 21.77 5.16
C ASN A 67 4.35 21.98 6.51
N LEU A 68 5.09 21.82 7.61
CA LEU A 68 4.54 21.92 8.95
C LEU A 68 4.57 23.37 9.52
N ASN A 69 5.15 24.34 8.79
CA ASN A 69 5.39 25.68 9.30
C ASN A 69 4.54 26.77 8.63
N ASN A 70 3.92 26.48 7.50
CA ASN A 70 3.17 27.47 6.71
C ASN A 70 1.80 26.89 6.33
N PHE A 71 0.92 26.87 7.29
CA PHE A 71 -0.48 26.65 7.00
C PHE A 71 -1.10 27.97 6.51
N ILE A 72 -1.68 27.93 5.36
CA ILE A 72 -2.48 29.04 4.85
C ILE A 72 -3.86 28.84 5.43
N ASP A 73 -4.24 29.69 6.38
CA ASP A 73 -5.63 29.82 6.80
C ASP A 73 -6.47 30.22 5.57
N ILE A 74 -7.10 29.22 4.96
CA ILE A 74 -7.98 29.44 3.82
C ILE A 74 -9.28 29.95 4.44
N LYS A 75 -9.48 31.26 4.39
CA LYS A 75 -10.70 31.89 4.87
C LYS A 75 -11.92 31.20 4.29
N GLU A 76 -12.78 30.74 5.18
CA GLU A 76 -14.04 30.14 4.80
C GLU A 76 -14.85 31.14 3.96
N GLY A 77 -15.07 30.83 2.69
CA GLY A 77 -16.01 31.58 1.87
C GLY A 77 -17.44 31.28 2.33
N GLY A 78 -18.38 32.20 2.10
CA GLY A 78 -19.79 32.03 2.49
C GLY A 78 -20.37 30.66 2.02
N ASN A 79 -21.30 30.12 2.81
CA ASN A 79 -21.87 28.78 2.64
C ASN A 79 -22.78 28.58 1.40
N ASN A 80 -23.04 29.60 0.62
CA ASN A 80 -23.92 29.50 -0.57
C ASN A 80 -23.08 29.18 -1.81
N THR A 81 -23.24 27.99 -2.33
CA THR A 81 -22.76 27.60 -3.67
C THR A 81 -23.98 27.37 -4.57
N PRO A 82 -23.98 27.89 -5.81
CA PRO A 82 -25.08 27.65 -6.73
C PRO A 82 -25.14 26.17 -7.11
N ASP A 83 -26.33 25.64 -7.38
CA ASP A 83 -26.53 24.29 -7.88
C ASP A 83 -26.18 24.22 -9.38
N THR A 84 -24.89 24.26 -9.64
CA THR A 84 -24.29 24.23 -10.99
C THR A 84 -22.98 23.47 -10.93
N PRO A 85 -22.42 22.94 -12.03
CA PRO A 85 -21.11 22.32 -12.05
C PRO A 85 -20.03 23.19 -11.38
N TYR A 86 -19.99 24.48 -11.65
CA TYR A 86 -19.08 25.42 -10.97
C TYR A 86 -19.31 25.45 -9.45
N GLY A 87 -20.57 25.46 -9.01
CA GLY A 87 -20.92 25.51 -7.61
C GLY A 87 -20.51 24.20 -6.89
N HIS A 88 -20.61 23.06 -7.55
CA HIS A 88 -20.15 21.76 -7.02
C HIS A 88 -18.63 21.75 -6.87
N GLU A 89 -17.87 22.22 -7.84
CA GLU A 89 -16.41 22.36 -7.75
C GLU A 89 -16.00 23.31 -6.61
N LEU A 90 -16.70 24.45 -6.50
CA LEU A 90 -16.45 25.40 -5.42
C LEU A 90 -16.78 24.80 -4.04
N GLN A 91 -17.85 24.03 -3.93
CA GLN A 91 -18.21 23.32 -2.70
C GLN A 91 -17.13 22.30 -2.32
N TYR A 92 -16.64 21.54 -3.30
CA TYR A 92 -15.55 20.59 -3.11
C TYR A 92 -14.29 21.26 -2.55
N ILE A 93 -13.85 22.37 -3.18
CA ILE A 93 -12.67 23.12 -2.75
C ILE A 93 -12.87 23.66 -1.32
N ARG A 94 -14.03 24.20 -0.99
CA ARG A 94 -14.34 24.73 0.34
C ARG A 94 -14.33 23.63 1.39
N THR A 95 -14.91 22.48 1.09
CA THR A 95 -14.91 21.34 2.02
C THR A 95 -13.50 20.82 2.27
N ALA A 96 -12.69 20.69 1.22
CA ALA A 96 -11.28 20.27 1.34
C ALA A 96 -10.46 21.28 2.17
N SER A 97 -10.69 22.58 1.96
CA SER A 97 -10.03 23.65 2.72
C SER A 97 -10.43 23.63 4.20
N LYS A 98 -11.72 23.49 4.47
CA LYS A 98 -12.25 23.39 5.83
C LYS A 98 -11.64 22.19 6.57
N LEU A 99 -11.65 21.02 5.97
CA LEU A 99 -11.04 19.83 6.55
C LEU A 99 -9.55 20.02 6.85
N THR A 100 -8.81 20.66 5.93
CA THR A 100 -7.40 20.95 6.16
C THR A 100 -7.20 21.86 7.38
N ASN A 101 -8.01 22.89 7.53
CA ASN A 101 -7.94 23.80 8.68
C ASN A 101 -8.30 23.08 10.01
N GLU A 102 -9.32 22.23 10.00
CA GLU A 102 -9.77 21.47 11.18
C GLU A 102 -8.72 20.46 11.69
N TYR A 103 -7.89 19.93 10.82
CA TYR A 103 -6.79 19.03 11.21
C TYR A 103 -5.49 19.76 11.55
N PHE A 104 -5.42 21.09 11.29
CA PHE A 104 -4.20 21.86 11.42
C PHE A 104 -3.56 21.77 12.80
N ASP A 105 -4.27 22.18 13.84
CA ASP A 105 -3.78 22.21 15.22
C ASP A 105 -3.26 20.83 15.66
N ARG A 106 -3.96 19.79 15.21
CA ARG A 106 -3.58 18.41 15.53
C ARG A 106 -2.28 17.97 14.86
N LEU A 107 -2.07 18.36 13.62
CA LEU A 107 -0.84 18.06 12.88
C LEU A 107 0.34 18.88 13.38
N GLU A 108 0.11 20.13 13.78
CA GLU A 108 1.10 21.00 14.41
C GLU A 108 1.55 20.41 15.76
N GLU A 109 0.61 20.07 16.65
CA GLU A 109 0.90 19.40 17.92
C GLU A 109 1.69 18.10 17.71
N ALA A 110 1.29 17.29 16.75
CA ALA A 110 1.99 16.06 16.44
C ALA A 110 3.40 16.31 15.90
N SER A 111 3.58 17.34 15.08
CA SER A 111 4.90 17.74 14.58
C SER A 111 5.84 18.16 15.73
N GLU A 112 5.37 18.99 16.65
CA GLU A 112 6.14 19.41 17.81
C GLU A 112 6.51 18.22 18.70
N LYS A 113 5.56 17.34 18.98
CA LYS A 113 5.75 16.13 19.77
C LYS A 113 6.70 15.12 19.10
N GLY A 114 6.62 14.97 17.78
CA GLY A 114 7.52 14.12 17.01
C GLY A 114 8.96 14.60 17.02
N GLY A 115 9.16 15.89 17.16
CA GLY A 115 10.45 16.52 17.37
C GLY A 115 11.42 16.37 16.19
N ALA A 116 12.60 16.92 16.36
CA ALA A 116 13.68 16.79 15.37
C ALA A 116 14.26 15.37 15.36
N THR A 117 14.86 14.99 14.24
CA THR A 117 15.63 13.77 14.09
C THR A 117 17.12 14.08 14.07
N SER A 118 17.96 13.13 14.51
CA SER A 118 19.41 13.21 14.32
C SER A 118 19.86 12.60 12.99
N ILE A 119 18.95 11.97 12.24
CA ILE A 119 19.25 11.45 10.91
C ILE A 119 19.37 12.61 9.95
N GLU A 120 20.46 12.63 9.18
CA GLU A 120 20.67 13.57 8.11
C GLU A 120 19.90 13.10 6.87
N TYR A 121 18.94 13.92 6.45
CA TYR A 121 18.21 13.70 5.20
C TYR A 121 18.89 14.46 4.07
N PRO A 122 19.05 13.86 2.87
CA PRO A 122 19.61 14.57 1.74
C PRO A 122 18.70 15.72 1.29
N GLY A 123 19.27 16.67 0.53
CA GLY A 123 18.57 17.89 0.08
C GLY A 123 17.57 17.66 -1.06
N TYR A 124 16.91 16.52 -1.12
CA TYR A 124 15.92 16.17 -2.12
C TYR A 124 14.49 16.44 -1.65
N LYS A 125 13.60 16.77 -2.59
CA LYS A 125 12.19 17.01 -2.28
C LYS A 125 11.48 15.80 -1.67
N LEU A 126 11.80 14.60 -2.15
CA LEU A 126 11.25 13.38 -1.59
C LEU A 126 11.72 13.17 -0.14
N ALA A 127 12.99 13.43 0.14
CA ALA A 127 13.56 13.34 1.48
C ALA A 127 12.87 14.29 2.46
N GLU A 128 12.60 15.53 2.05
CA GLU A 128 11.84 16.51 2.87
C GLU A 128 10.42 16.00 3.17
N GLN A 129 9.71 15.44 2.17
CA GLN A 129 8.38 14.88 2.37
C GLN A 129 8.41 13.70 3.36
N LEU A 130 9.33 12.76 3.20
CA LEU A 130 9.48 11.59 4.07
C LEU A 130 9.88 11.97 5.49
N LYS A 131 10.69 13.01 5.67
CA LYS A 131 11.02 13.56 7.00
C LYS A 131 9.78 14.07 7.73
N ILE A 132 8.87 14.76 7.04
CA ILE A 132 7.59 15.21 7.59
C ILE A 132 6.75 13.98 8.01
N VAL A 133 6.66 12.94 7.19
CA VAL A 133 5.94 11.70 7.51
C VAL A 133 6.50 11.06 8.78
N ALA A 134 7.83 10.90 8.87
CA ALA A 134 8.49 10.32 10.06
C ALA A 134 8.16 11.11 11.32
N GLN A 135 8.22 12.44 11.24
CA GLN A 135 7.93 13.35 12.34
C GLN A 135 6.47 13.24 12.82
N LEU A 136 5.51 13.20 11.89
CA LEU A 136 4.09 13.07 12.23
C LEU A 136 3.76 11.71 12.85
N ILE A 137 4.30 10.61 12.30
CA ILE A 137 4.13 9.26 12.89
C ILE A 137 4.71 9.20 14.30
N ALA A 138 5.90 9.77 14.50
CA ALA A 138 6.55 9.85 15.83
C ALA A 138 5.73 10.71 16.80
N GLY A 139 5.07 11.75 16.35
CA GLY A 139 4.16 12.59 17.12
C GLY A 139 2.82 11.94 17.44
N GLY A 140 2.58 10.73 16.94
CA GLY A 140 1.41 9.92 17.28
C GLY A 140 0.21 10.15 16.37
N VAL A 141 0.42 10.70 15.17
CA VAL A 141 -0.63 10.72 14.13
C VAL A 141 -1.05 9.29 13.78
N LYS A 142 -2.36 9.05 13.75
CA LYS A 142 -2.96 7.74 13.49
C LYS A 142 -3.45 7.58 12.06
N SER A 143 -3.13 8.52 11.17
CA SER A 143 -3.39 8.38 9.73
C SER A 143 -2.78 7.07 9.24
N LYS A 144 -3.58 6.27 8.54
CA LYS A 144 -3.15 4.95 8.05
C LYS A 144 -2.40 5.01 6.74
N ILE A 145 -2.57 6.10 5.99
CA ILE A 145 -2.05 6.25 4.62
C ILE A 145 -1.34 7.60 4.52
N PHE A 146 -0.07 7.55 4.13
CA PHE A 146 0.73 8.72 3.78
C PHE A 146 1.15 8.60 2.32
N VAL A 147 0.98 9.66 1.56
CA VAL A 147 1.35 9.70 0.15
C VAL A 147 2.39 10.77 -0.08
N VAL A 148 3.54 10.37 -0.62
CA VAL A 148 4.63 11.25 -1.05
C VAL A 148 4.89 11.03 -2.53
N ARG A 149 5.47 12.01 -3.23
CA ARG A 149 5.65 11.94 -4.69
C ARG A 149 7.07 12.38 -5.07
N ILE A 150 7.64 11.60 -5.97
CA ILE A 150 8.80 11.97 -6.76
C ILE A 150 8.39 12.01 -8.23
N GLY A 151 8.71 13.08 -8.93
CA GLY A 151 8.40 13.25 -10.35
C GLY A 151 9.66 13.20 -11.20
N GLY A 152 9.49 13.27 -12.52
CA GLY A 152 10.60 13.39 -13.46
C GLY A 152 10.99 12.10 -14.17
N PHE A 153 10.34 10.98 -13.87
CA PHE A 153 10.61 9.68 -14.51
C PHE A 153 10.12 9.58 -15.96
N ASP A 154 9.40 10.56 -16.46
CA ASP A 154 8.99 10.62 -17.87
C ASP A 154 10.16 11.08 -18.77
N THR A 155 11.15 10.20 -18.91
CA THR A 155 12.43 10.44 -19.56
C THR A 155 12.43 9.94 -21.01
N HIS A 156 11.60 10.54 -21.86
CA HIS A 156 11.59 10.26 -23.31
C HIS A 156 12.85 10.78 -24.00
N ASP A 157 13.57 11.71 -23.39
CA ASP A 157 14.83 12.26 -23.82
C ASP A 157 15.82 12.38 -22.66
N ASN A 158 17.11 12.36 -22.97
CA ASN A 158 18.18 12.55 -21.99
C ASN A 158 18.03 11.69 -20.71
N GLN A 159 17.50 10.47 -20.84
CA GLN A 159 17.40 9.51 -19.74
C GLN A 159 18.79 9.13 -19.24
N VAL A 160 19.69 8.96 -20.18
CA VAL A 160 21.12 8.68 -19.96
C VAL A 160 21.98 9.71 -20.67
N ASP A 161 23.22 9.89 -20.24
CA ASP A 161 24.20 10.73 -20.94
C ASP A 161 24.74 10.01 -22.17
N GLU A 162 25.06 10.76 -23.20
CA GLU A 162 25.65 10.21 -24.42
C GLU A 162 26.93 9.43 -24.12
N GLY A 163 26.95 8.18 -24.49
CA GLY A 163 28.12 7.29 -24.29
C GLY A 163 28.29 6.77 -22.85
N ASN A 164 27.44 7.14 -21.92
CA ASN A 164 27.49 6.61 -20.57
C ASN A 164 26.06 6.29 -20.02
N PRO A 165 25.60 5.04 -20.12
CA PRO A 165 24.27 4.65 -19.68
C PRO A 165 24.09 4.62 -18.14
N GLU A 166 25.18 4.72 -17.36
CA GLU A 166 25.15 4.72 -15.89
C GLU A 166 24.95 6.11 -15.29
N THR A 167 24.97 7.14 -16.12
CA THR A 167 24.78 8.55 -15.72
C THR A 167 23.61 9.17 -16.47
N GLY A 168 23.21 10.37 -16.07
CA GLY A 168 22.11 11.10 -16.64
C GLY A 168 20.91 11.19 -15.72
N ARG A 169 19.81 11.68 -16.26
CA ARG A 169 18.62 12.04 -15.46
C ARG A 169 18.02 10.87 -14.68
N HIS A 170 17.98 9.68 -15.26
CA HIS A 170 17.42 8.52 -14.58
C HIS A 170 18.26 8.07 -13.39
N ALA A 171 19.60 8.09 -13.54
CA ALA A 171 20.51 7.78 -12.44
C ALA A 171 20.33 8.73 -11.25
N LEU A 172 20.19 10.04 -11.51
CA LEU A 172 19.92 11.04 -10.46
C LEU A 172 18.57 10.83 -9.77
N LEU A 173 17.53 10.40 -10.51
CA LEU A 173 16.23 10.07 -9.92
C LEU A 173 16.30 8.81 -9.04
N MET A 174 17.07 7.82 -9.45
CA MET A 174 17.30 6.62 -8.64
C MET A 174 18.11 6.93 -7.38
N GLU A 175 19.10 7.81 -7.46
CA GLU A 175 19.85 8.32 -6.32
C GLU A 175 18.91 9.05 -5.35
N GLU A 176 18.11 10.03 -5.82
CA GLU A 176 17.12 10.72 -5.01
C GLU A 176 16.18 9.74 -4.30
N LEU A 177 15.64 8.75 -5.04
CA LEU A 177 14.73 7.75 -4.49
C LEU A 177 15.43 6.92 -3.41
N SER A 178 16.59 6.35 -3.70
CA SER A 178 17.28 5.42 -2.81
C SER A 178 17.79 6.10 -1.54
N GLU A 179 18.41 7.27 -1.64
CA GLU A 179 18.92 8.01 -0.48
C GLU A 179 17.80 8.56 0.41
N SER A 180 16.70 9.01 -0.21
CA SER A 180 15.52 9.48 0.54
C SER A 180 14.87 8.35 1.31
N LEU A 181 14.67 7.18 0.69
CA LEU A 181 14.11 5.99 1.35
C LEU A 181 15.05 5.46 2.43
N PHE A 182 16.35 5.46 2.18
CA PHE A 182 17.33 5.02 3.18
C PHE A 182 17.28 5.90 4.43
N SER A 183 17.35 7.22 4.27
CA SER A 183 17.28 8.16 5.40
C SER A 183 15.97 8.04 6.17
N PHE A 184 14.85 7.87 5.46
CA PHE A 184 13.54 7.64 6.08
C PHE A 184 13.54 6.35 6.90
N GLN A 185 14.03 5.25 6.35
CA GLN A 185 14.07 3.97 7.05
C GLN A 185 14.97 4.03 8.30
N GLN A 186 16.11 4.72 8.22
CA GLN A 186 16.98 4.93 9.38
C GLN A 186 16.26 5.74 10.49
N ASP A 187 15.52 6.79 10.12
CA ASP A 187 14.76 7.61 11.07
C ASP A 187 13.63 6.80 11.74
N ILE A 188 12.89 6.02 10.96
CA ILE A 188 11.83 5.13 11.46
C ILE A 188 12.40 4.09 12.44
N ILE A 189 13.53 3.46 12.14
CA ILE A 189 14.22 2.51 13.03
C ILE A 189 14.70 3.21 14.29
N GLN A 190 15.35 4.37 14.17
CA GLN A 190 15.83 5.12 15.33
C GLN A 190 14.70 5.48 16.30
N ARG A 191 13.50 5.69 15.77
CA ARG A 191 12.29 6.00 16.55
C ARG A 191 11.55 4.78 17.05
N ASN A 192 12.02 3.55 16.76
CA ASN A 192 11.37 2.26 17.04
C ASN A 192 9.94 2.18 16.46
N LEU A 193 9.80 2.58 15.21
CA LEU A 193 8.52 2.64 14.49
C LEU A 193 8.48 1.71 13.28
N GLU A 194 9.53 0.94 13.01
CA GLU A 194 9.69 0.11 11.81
C GLU A 194 8.59 -0.95 11.67
N GLU A 195 8.09 -1.49 12.77
CA GLU A 195 6.99 -2.46 12.75
C GLU A 195 5.62 -1.84 12.43
N ARG A 196 5.53 -0.51 12.44
CA ARG A 196 4.29 0.23 12.18
C ARG A 196 4.23 0.83 10.77
N VAL A 197 5.30 0.71 10.01
CA VAL A 197 5.44 1.36 8.70
C VAL A 197 5.71 0.33 7.63
N LEU A 198 4.87 0.34 6.61
CA LEU A 198 5.10 -0.33 5.34
C LEU A 198 5.25 0.75 4.27
N THR A 199 6.43 0.83 3.66
CA THR A 199 6.67 1.69 2.51
C THR A 199 6.49 0.89 1.23
N MET A 200 5.72 1.42 0.29
CA MET A 200 5.47 0.83 -1.02
C MET A 200 5.69 1.89 -2.11
N THR A 201 6.43 1.53 -3.15
CA THR A 201 6.54 2.37 -4.35
C THR A 201 5.57 1.88 -5.42
N TYR A 202 5.06 2.79 -6.25
CA TYR A 202 4.33 2.48 -7.48
C TYR A 202 4.55 3.57 -8.52
N SER A 203 4.38 3.24 -9.80
CA SER A 203 4.59 4.15 -10.92
C SER A 203 3.44 4.06 -11.92
N GLU A 204 3.19 5.13 -12.65
CA GLU A 204 2.14 5.18 -13.70
C GLU A 204 2.49 4.32 -14.91
N PHE A 205 3.78 4.09 -15.18
CA PHE A 205 4.28 3.35 -16.34
C PHE A 205 5.62 2.68 -16.02
N GLY A 206 5.93 1.65 -16.78
CA GLY A 206 7.28 1.13 -16.89
C GLY A 206 8.00 1.75 -18.08
N ARG A 207 9.13 1.16 -18.47
CA ARG A 207 9.90 1.59 -19.64
C ARG A 207 10.07 0.44 -20.63
N ARG A 208 10.06 0.78 -21.93
CA ARG A 208 10.46 -0.15 -22.97
C ARG A 208 11.96 -0.46 -22.88
N VAL A 209 12.35 -1.60 -23.43
CA VAL A 209 13.74 -2.09 -23.39
C VAL A 209 14.63 -1.27 -24.31
N PHE A 210 14.14 -0.93 -25.51
CA PHE A 210 14.96 -0.25 -26.50
C PHE A 210 15.00 1.25 -26.28
N GLN A 211 16.21 1.78 -26.38
CA GLN A 211 16.48 3.21 -26.44
C GLN A 211 15.88 3.84 -27.71
N ASN A 212 15.23 4.97 -27.56
CA ASN A 212 14.81 5.80 -28.68
C ASN A 212 15.99 6.68 -29.20
N LYS A 213 15.72 7.50 -30.23
CA LYS A 213 16.77 8.35 -30.87
C LYS A 213 17.23 9.52 -30.01
N SER A 214 16.58 9.78 -28.86
CA SER A 214 16.83 10.93 -27.98
C SER A 214 17.50 10.53 -26.67
N TYR A 215 18.18 9.39 -26.62
CA TYR A 215 18.80 8.84 -25.40
C TYR A 215 17.81 8.62 -24.26
N GLY A 216 16.55 8.33 -24.59
CA GLY A 216 15.46 8.00 -23.68
C GLY A 216 14.81 6.68 -24.04
N THR A 217 13.74 6.37 -23.36
CA THR A 217 12.89 5.21 -23.66
C THR A 217 11.41 5.62 -23.67
N ASP A 218 10.59 4.92 -24.43
CA ASP A 218 9.14 5.09 -24.40
C ASP A 218 8.53 4.36 -23.20
N HIS A 219 7.24 4.65 -22.88
CA HIS A 219 6.52 3.97 -21.83
C HIS A 219 6.37 2.49 -22.13
N GLY A 220 6.54 1.67 -21.08
CA GLY A 220 6.33 0.23 -21.07
C GLY A 220 5.22 -0.16 -20.09
N GLU A 221 4.83 -1.43 -20.14
CA GLU A 221 3.70 -1.96 -19.37
C GLU A 221 4.11 -2.48 -17.99
N ALA A 222 5.36 -2.90 -17.81
CA ALA A 222 5.86 -3.46 -16.57
C ALA A 222 6.83 -2.53 -15.84
N ALA A 223 6.71 -2.50 -14.51
CA ALA A 223 7.62 -1.77 -13.63
C ALA A 223 7.86 -2.56 -12.34
N PRO A 224 9.05 -2.44 -11.73
CA PRO A 224 9.29 -3.00 -10.40
C PRO A 224 8.55 -2.19 -9.34
N MET A 225 8.09 -2.87 -8.28
CA MET A 225 7.58 -2.26 -7.07
C MET A 225 8.47 -2.64 -5.90
N PHE A 226 8.81 -1.67 -5.06
CA PHE A 226 9.65 -1.88 -3.88
C PHE A 226 8.80 -1.78 -2.62
N PHE A 227 9.09 -2.68 -1.68
CA PHE A 227 8.46 -2.74 -0.36
C PHE A 227 9.53 -2.70 0.72
N ILE A 228 9.33 -1.90 1.77
CA ILE A 228 10.25 -1.77 2.88
C ILE A 228 9.47 -1.87 4.19
N SER A 229 9.72 -2.92 4.95
CA SER A 229 9.22 -3.17 6.31
C SER A 229 9.94 -4.41 6.85
N PRO A 230 10.04 -4.61 8.17
CA PRO A 230 10.52 -5.87 8.77
C PRO A 230 9.70 -7.10 8.36
N PHE A 231 8.47 -6.91 7.90
CA PHE A 231 7.54 -7.99 7.54
C PHE A 231 7.55 -8.34 6.05
N VAL A 232 8.34 -7.66 5.23
CA VAL A 232 8.41 -7.94 3.79
C VAL A 232 9.08 -9.30 3.56
N ASN A 233 8.55 -10.09 2.62
CA ASN A 233 9.21 -11.29 2.14
C ASN A 233 10.62 -10.94 1.63
N PRO A 234 11.70 -11.50 2.19
CA PRO A 234 13.06 -11.12 1.82
C PRO A 234 13.45 -11.57 0.39
N ASN A 235 12.67 -12.44 -0.23
CA ASN A 235 12.94 -12.92 -1.56
C ASN A 235 12.22 -12.06 -2.61
N PRO A 236 12.85 -11.74 -3.72
CA PRO A 236 12.17 -11.12 -4.85
C PRO A 236 11.00 -12.00 -5.30
N ILE A 237 9.87 -11.37 -5.59
CA ILE A 237 8.66 -12.03 -6.11
C ILE A 237 8.62 -11.77 -7.62
N GLY A 238 8.48 -12.82 -8.39
CA GLY A 238 8.53 -12.77 -9.84
C GLY A 238 9.93 -13.11 -10.40
N ALA A 239 9.97 -13.39 -11.69
CA ALA A 239 11.18 -13.67 -12.43
C ALA A 239 11.81 -12.38 -12.99
N LEU A 240 13.13 -12.36 -13.13
CA LEU A 240 13.78 -11.31 -13.91
C LEU A 240 13.38 -11.48 -15.38
N PRO A 241 12.81 -10.47 -16.03
CA PRO A 241 12.42 -10.56 -17.42
C PRO A 241 13.67 -10.70 -18.32
N SER A 242 13.53 -11.47 -19.40
CA SER A 242 14.54 -11.43 -20.46
C SER A 242 14.44 -10.08 -21.16
N LEU A 243 15.58 -9.43 -21.37
CA LEU A 243 15.68 -8.17 -22.12
C LEU A 243 16.16 -8.39 -23.57
N GLU A 244 16.26 -9.65 -24.01
CA GLU A 244 16.70 -10.01 -25.35
C GLU A 244 15.52 -10.03 -26.32
N TYR A 245 15.67 -9.30 -27.43
CA TYR A 245 14.72 -9.34 -28.59
C TYR A 245 13.27 -8.95 -28.27
N ILE A 246 13.04 -8.23 -27.17
CA ILE A 246 11.70 -7.72 -26.82
C ILE A 246 11.74 -6.19 -26.73
N ASP A 247 10.68 -5.55 -27.18
CA ASP A 247 10.52 -4.09 -27.08
C ASP A 247 9.85 -3.71 -25.74
N ASN A 248 8.87 -4.47 -25.33
CA ASN A 248 8.10 -4.20 -24.12
C ASN A 248 8.16 -5.40 -23.16
N ILE A 249 8.34 -5.12 -21.89
CA ILE A 249 8.40 -6.14 -20.84
C ILE A 249 6.96 -6.46 -20.44
N GLU A 250 6.57 -7.74 -20.57
CA GLU A 250 5.30 -8.20 -20.04
C GLU A 250 5.31 -8.21 -18.51
N TYR A 251 4.23 -7.74 -17.88
CA TYR A 251 4.10 -7.82 -16.44
C TYR A 251 3.73 -9.26 -16.01
N GLU A 252 4.36 -9.73 -14.94
CA GLU A 252 4.07 -11.05 -14.38
C GLU A 252 2.86 -11.02 -13.45
N TYR A 253 2.72 -9.94 -12.68
CA TYR A 253 1.63 -9.73 -11.74
C TYR A 253 0.86 -8.47 -12.08
N ASP A 254 -0.47 -8.57 -12.04
CA ASP A 254 -1.33 -7.40 -12.12
C ASP A 254 -1.13 -6.53 -10.87
N PHE A 255 -0.87 -5.24 -11.07
CA PHE A 255 -0.61 -4.29 -9.97
C PHE A 255 -1.77 -4.23 -8.97
N ARG A 256 -3.01 -4.50 -9.40
CA ARG A 256 -4.19 -4.57 -8.54
C ARG A 256 -4.13 -5.76 -7.58
N SER A 257 -3.52 -6.86 -8.00
CA SER A 257 -3.24 -8.00 -7.11
C SER A 257 -2.21 -7.64 -6.04
N VAL A 258 -1.21 -6.83 -6.39
CA VAL A 258 -0.25 -6.27 -5.43
C VAL A 258 -0.98 -5.37 -4.42
N TYR A 259 -1.81 -4.43 -4.87
CA TYR A 259 -2.60 -3.56 -4.00
C TYR A 259 -3.56 -4.34 -3.09
N GLY A 260 -4.24 -5.33 -3.64
CA GLY A 260 -5.15 -6.20 -2.90
C GLY A 260 -4.43 -7.02 -1.83
N SER A 261 -3.22 -7.51 -2.12
CA SER A 261 -2.41 -8.23 -1.14
C SER A 261 -1.96 -7.33 0.01
N VAL A 262 -1.62 -6.07 -0.25
CA VAL A 262 -1.35 -5.07 0.79
C VAL A 262 -2.60 -4.77 1.61
N LEU A 263 -3.77 -4.60 0.97
CA LEU A 263 -5.03 -4.41 1.70
C LEU A 263 -5.34 -5.62 2.59
N MET A 264 -5.10 -6.83 2.12
CA MET A 264 -5.33 -8.06 2.88
C MET A 264 -4.39 -8.18 4.06
N ASP A 265 -3.09 -8.13 3.82
CA ASP A 265 -2.07 -8.45 4.82
C ASP A 265 -1.81 -7.30 5.81
N TRP A 266 -1.83 -6.06 5.32
CA TRP A 266 -1.50 -4.89 6.15
C TRP A 266 -2.73 -4.25 6.80
N PHE A 267 -3.84 -4.21 6.08
CA PHE A 267 -5.08 -3.57 6.56
C PHE A 267 -6.13 -4.56 7.05
N GLY A 268 -5.93 -5.88 6.86
CA GLY A 268 -6.86 -6.91 7.29
C GLY A 268 -8.17 -6.96 6.49
N VAL A 269 -8.15 -6.50 5.25
CA VAL A 269 -9.33 -6.48 4.37
C VAL A 269 -9.58 -7.88 3.81
N ASP A 270 -10.82 -8.34 3.87
CA ASP A 270 -11.21 -9.63 3.30
C ASP A 270 -11.24 -9.62 1.77
N GLU A 271 -11.12 -10.81 1.17
CA GLU A 271 -11.04 -10.98 -0.28
C GLU A 271 -12.29 -10.46 -1.02
N VAL A 272 -13.48 -10.61 -0.44
CA VAL A 272 -14.74 -10.15 -1.05
C VAL A 272 -14.73 -8.63 -1.18
N THR A 273 -14.31 -7.95 -0.12
CA THR A 273 -14.16 -6.50 -0.10
C THR A 273 -13.07 -6.04 -1.08
N ILE A 274 -11.92 -6.73 -1.13
CA ILE A 274 -10.85 -6.43 -2.09
C ILE A 274 -11.35 -6.50 -3.53
N LYS A 275 -12.08 -7.57 -3.87
CA LYS A 275 -12.67 -7.73 -5.20
C LYS A 275 -13.64 -6.61 -5.57
N SER A 276 -14.41 -6.13 -4.61
CA SER A 276 -15.32 -5.00 -4.82
C SER A 276 -14.61 -3.65 -4.98
N ILE A 277 -13.45 -3.48 -4.34
CA ILE A 277 -12.65 -2.24 -4.37
C ILE A 277 -11.78 -2.17 -5.64
N LEU A 278 -11.17 -3.28 -6.03
CA LEU A 278 -10.19 -3.33 -7.10
C LEU A 278 -10.74 -4.02 -8.36
N TYR A 279 -10.84 -5.36 -8.35
CA TYR A 279 -11.33 -6.14 -9.49
C TYR A 279 -11.58 -7.60 -9.11
N GLU A 280 -12.46 -8.27 -9.85
CA GLU A 280 -12.91 -9.64 -9.56
C GLU A 280 -11.81 -10.71 -9.64
N ASN A 281 -10.81 -10.53 -10.51
CA ASN A 281 -9.76 -11.52 -10.74
C ASN A 281 -8.56 -11.36 -9.79
N PHE A 282 -8.77 -10.80 -8.61
CA PHE A 282 -7.73 -10.66 -7.60
C PHE A 282 -7.03 -11.99 -7.32
N GLN A 283 -5.70 -11.94 -7.34
CA GLN A 283 -4.83 -13.06 -6.97
C GLN A 283 -3.90 -12.61 -5.84
N TYR A 284 -3.94 -13.35 -4.75
CA TYR A 284 -3.07 -13.05 -3.61
C TYR A 284 -1.59 -13.27 -3.95
N ILE A 285 -0.75 -12.32 -3.57
CA ILE A 285 0.71 -12.34 -3.71
C ILE A 285 1.33 -12.24 -2.32
N PRO A 286 2.19 -13.17 -1.89
CA PRO A 286 2.76 -13.20 -0.54
C PRO A 286 3.88 -12.17 -0.36
N ILE A 287 3.53 -10.88 -0.41
CA ILE A 287 4.45 -9.75 -0.27
C ILE A 287 4.95 -9.65 1.17
N LEU A 288 4.07 -9.91 2.14
CA LEU A 288 4.38 -9.79 3.54
C LEU A 288 4.42 -11.17 4.22
N THR A 289 5.34 -11.33 5.14
CA THR A 289 5.50 -12.53 5.97
C THR A 289 5.32 -12.16 7.44
N GLY A 290 4.29 -12.69 8.08
CA GLY A 290 4.13 -12.57 9.53
C GLY A 290 3.69 -11.20 10.03
N THR A 291 2.80 -10.52 9.33
CA THR A 291 2.25 -9.23 9.74
C THR A 291 1.57 -9.29 11.10
N GLN A 292 2.02 -8.44 12.01
CA GLN A 292 1.27 -8.07 13.20
C GLN A 292 0.35 -6.92 12.81
N THR A 293 -0.90 -7.20 12.50
CA THR A 293 -1.90 -6.15 12.41
C THR A 293 -2.18 -5.63 13.83
N ASN A 294 -1.39 -4.68 14.28
CA ASN A 294 -1.68 -3.89 15.47
C ASN A 294 -2.76 -2.83 15.13
N THR A 295 -3.92 -3.28 14.69
CA THR A 295 -5.13 -2.50 14.82
C THR A 295 -5.69 -2.83 16.19
N SER A 296 -5.83 -1.83 17.04
CA SER A 296 -6.43 -1.89 18.38
C SER A 296 -7.96 -2.10 18.33
N GLU A 297 -8.41 -3.01 17.50
CA GLU A 297 -9.72 -3.63 17.53
C GLU A 297 -9.47 -5.14 17.63
N PRO A 298 -10.13 -5.87 18.53
CA PRO A 298 -9.98 -7.30 18.60
C PRO A 298 -10.69 -7.94 17.39
N HIS A 299 -10.02 -7.97 16.25
CA HIS A 299 -10.40 -8.91 15.22
C HIS A 299 -10.16 -10.31 15.78
N ALA A 300 -11.19 -11.14 15.70
CA ALA A 300 -11.11 -12.54 16.07
C ALA A 300 -9.78 -13.12 15.53
N ALA A 301 -8.98 -13.67 16.43
CA ALA A 301 -7.63 -14.15 16.16
C ALA A 301 -7.56 -14.84 14.80
N SER A 302 -6.81 -14.28 13.89
CA SER A 302 -6.61 -14.86 12.56
C SER A 302 -5.96 -16.23 12.76
N LYS A 303 -6.66 -17.28 12.38
CA LYS A 303 -6.16 -18.63 12.46
C LYS A 303 -4.94 -18.74 11.53
N ARG A 304 -3.74 -18.80 12.09
CA ARG A 304 -2.53 -19.03 11.30
C ARG A 304 -2.38 -20.53 11.04
N ILE A 305 -2.27 -20.89 9.77
CA ILE A 305 -1.92 -22.23 9.33
C ILE A 305 -0.55 -22.13 8.64
N SER A 306 0.43 -22.85 9.12
CA SER A 306 1.71 -23.02 8.45
C SER A 306 1.97 -24.49 8.13
N THR A 307 2.59 -24.76 6.99
CA THR A 307 2.84 -26.11 6.51
C THR A 307 4.28 -26.29 6.11
N TYR A 308 4.91 -27.39 6.57
CA TYR A 308 6.30 -27.71 6.22
C TYR A 308 6.58 -29.22 6.28
N PRO A 309 7.49 -29.71 5.37
CA PRO A 309 8.00 -29.02 4.21
C PRO A 309 6.90 -28.78 3.18
N ASN A 310 6.99 -27.71 2.40
CA ASN A 310 6.11 -27.48 1.27
C ASN A 310 6.98 -26.98 0.08
N PRO A 311 7.12 -27.76 -1.00
CA PRO A 311 6.47 -29.03 -1.28
C PRO A 311 6.86 -30.18 -0.33
N PHE A 312 5.95 -31.14 -0.12
CA PHE A 312 6.19 -32.31 0.69
C PHE A 312 6.16 -33.60 -0.14
N ASN A 313 6.80 -34.65 0.38
CA ASN A 313 6.86 -35.96 -0.30
C ASN A 313 6.02 -37.04 0.41
N LYS A 314 6.10 -37.13 1.74
CA LYS A 314 5.35 -38.12 2.52
C LYS A 314 4.58 -37.48 3.66
N ILE A 315 5.26 -36.78 4.54
CA ILE A 315 4.66 -36.18 5.73
C ILE A 315 4.64 -34.68 5.57
N LEU A 316 3.47 -34.09 5.77
CA LEU A 316 3.26 -32.67 5.90
C LEU A 316 2.97 -32.33 7.37
N ASN A 317 3.79 -31.49 7.97
CA ASN A 317 3.50 -30.91 9.27
C ASN A 317 2.63 -29.68 9.08
N ILE A 318 1.63 -29.53 9.94
CA ILE A 318 0.64 -28.47 9.89
C ILE A 318 0.57 -27.86 11.28
N ASP A 319 1.03 -26.63 11.41
CA ASP A 319 0.94 -25.86 12.64
C ASP A 319 -0.21 -24.87 12.52
N ILE A 320 -1.09 -24.87 13.50
CA ILE A 320 -2.27 -23.98 13.53
C ILE A 320 -2.24 -23.20 14.83
N GLU A 321 -2.26 -21.90 14.72
CA GLU A 321 -2.52 -21.02 15.84
C GLU A 321 -4.01 -20.63 15.81
N ASN A 322 -4.78 -21.07 16.80
CA ASN A 322 -6.22 -20.83 16.83
C ASN A 322 -6.68 -20.24 18.17
N ALA A 323 -7.80 -19.54 18.11
CA ALA A 323 -8.58 -19.19 19.31
C ALA A 323 -9.26 -20.45 19.87
N GLU A 324 -9.57 -20.46 21.16
CA GLU A 324 -10.35 -21.54 21.77
C GLU A 324 -11.73 -21.66 21.10
N GLY A 325 -12.09 -22.88 20.66
CA GLY A 325 -13.37 -23.14 20.03
C GLY A 325 -13.38 -24.35 19.10
N HIS A 326 -14.53 -24.55 18.45
CA HIS A 326 -14.70 -25.64 17.48
C HIS A 326 -13.86 -25.39 16.23
N THR A 327 -12.99 -26.34 15.89
CA THR A 327 -12.12 -26.29 14.71
C THR A 327 -12.43 -27.46 13.81
N TYR A 328 -12.73 -27.16 12.55
CA TYR A 328 -12.87 -28.13 11.46
C TYR A 328 -11.76 -27.90 10.44
N LEU A 329 -10.92 -28.92 10.25
CA LEU A 329 -9.78 -28.86 9.33
C LEU A 329 -9.83 -30.05 8.39
N LYS A 330 -9.79 -29.80 7.09
CA LYS A 330 -9.81 -30.82 6.04
C LYS A 330 -8.81 -30.53 4.94
N ILE A 331 -8.40 -31.57 4.22
CA ILE A 331 -7.61 -31.48 3.01
C ILE A 331 -8.50 -31.79 1.82
N VAL A 332 -8.39 -30.96 0.78
CA VAL A 332 -9.11 -31.12 -0.51
C VAL A 332 -8.12 -31.07 -1.68
N ASP A 333 -8.45 -31.68 -2.81
CA ASP A 333 -7.67 -31.54 -4.05
C ASP A 333 -8.02 -30.22 -4.78
N SER A 334 -7.38 -30.00 -5.93
CA SER A 334 -7.58 -28.82 -6.78
C SER A 334 -9.01 -28.65 -7.32
N ASN A 335 -9.83 -29.69 -7.27
CA ASN A 335 -11.23 -29.67 -7.66
C ASN A 335 -12.19 -29.52 -6.47
N GLY A 336 -11.66 -29.32 -5.27
CA GLY A 336 -12.46 -29.23 -4.04
C GLY A 336 -12.92 -30.57 -3.48
N LYS A 337 -12.48 -31.70 -4.05
CA LYS A 337 -12.83 -33.03 -3.57
C LYS A 337 -12.16 -33.29 -2.22
N HIS A 338 -12.95 -33.72 -1.24
CA HIS A 338 -12.48 -34.10 0.08
C HIS A 338 -11.49 -35.26 0.04
N ILE A 339 -10.32 -35.08 0.62
CA ILE A 339 -9.24 -36.07 0.71
C ILE A 339 -9.15 -36.63 2.12
N SER A 340 -9.09 -35.78 3.14
CA SER A 340 -8.93 -36.20 4.53
C SER A 340 -9.49 -35.14 5.49
N GLU A 341 -10.10 -35.58 6.56
CA GLU A 341 -10.41 -34.78 7.73
C GLU A 341 -9.25 -34.88 8.74
N LEU A 342 -8.71 -33.75 9.13
CA LEU A 342 -7.60 -33.68 10.10
C LEU A 342 -8.11 -33.43 11.51
N VAL A 343 -9.09 -32.55 11.64
CA VAL A 343 -9.66 -32.12 12.92
C VAL A 343 -11.13 -31.75 12.76
N ASN A 344 -11.94 -32.21 13.72
CA ASN A 344 -13.34 -31.82 13.83
C ASN A 344 -13.75 -31.87 15.31
N LYS A 345 -13.22 -30.93 16.10
CA LYS A 345 -13.47 -30.88 17.56
C LYS A 345 -13.15 -29.50 18.14
N ASN A 346 -13.58 -29.31 19.40
CA ASN A 346 -13.14 -28.15 20.16
C ASN A 346 -11.65 -28.26 20.49
N LEU A 347 -10.88 -27.23 20.12
CA LEU A 347 -9.46 -27.08 20.47
C LEU A 347 -9.31 -25.97 21.51
N LYS A 348 -8.29 -26.11 22.37
CA LYS A 348 -7.85 -25.02 23.24
C LYS A 348 -7.13 -23.98 22.39
N GLY A 349 -7.20 -22.71 22.78
CA GLY A 349 -6.44 -21.63 22.14
C GLY A 349 -4.93 -21.88 22.18
N GLY A 350 -4.21 -21.37 21.18
CA GLY A 350 -2.77 -21.45 21.02
C GLY A 350 -2.31 -22.37 19.87
N LEU A 351 -1.02 -22.64 19.83
CA LEU A 351 -0.39 -23.42 18.77
C LEU A 351 -0.74 -24.91 18.88
N GLN A 352 -1.36 -25.45 17.84
CA GLN A 352 -1.69 -26.86 17.68
C GLN A 352 -0.89 -27.42 16.50
N LYS A 353 -0.39 -28.66 16.64
CA LYS A 353 0.42 -29.33 15.62
C LYS A 353 -0.24 -30.61 15.14
N PHE A 354 -0.32 -30.75 13.83
CA PHE A 354 -0.88 -31.91 13.15
C PHE A 354 0.10 -32.44 12.12
N ASN A 355 0.02 -33.74 11.83
CA ASN A 355 0.78 -34.39 10.78
C ASN A 355 -0.16 -35.04 9.80
N PHE A 356 0.09 -34.89 8.53
CA PHE A 356 -0.66 -35.54 7.47
C PHE A 356 0.26 -36.45 6.65
N ASP A 357 -0.12 -37.71 6.50
CA ASP A 357 0.57 -38.65 5.63
C ASP A 357 -0.04 -38.61 4.22
N GLY A 358 0.66 -37.93 3.32
CA GLY A 358 0.28 -37.81 1.90
C GLY A 358 0.96 -38.85 1.00
N SER A 359 1.56 -39.93 1.53
CA SER A 359 2.27 -40.95 0.74
C SER A 359 1.41 -41.66 -0.31
N LYS A 360 0.08 -41.59 -0.18
CA LYS A 360 -0.90 -42.15 -1.13
C LYS A 360 -1.47 -41.13 -2.11
N LEU A 361 -1.05 -39.87 -1.99
CA LEU A 361 -1.52 -38.83 -2.89
C LEU A 361 -0.75 -38.86 -4.22
N SER A 362 -1.42 -38.53 -5.30
CA SER A 362 -0.77 -38.23 -6.57
C SER A 362 -0.06 -36.87 -6.49
N ASN A 363 0.95 -36.66 -7.34
CA ASN A 363 1.57 -35.34 -7.45
C ASN A 363 0.52 -34.31 -7.87
N GLY A 364 0.45 -33.19 -7.14
CA GLY A 364 -0.54 -32.17 -7.40
C GLY A 364 -0.64 -31.13 -6.28
N LEU A 365 -1.56 -30.21 -6.47
CA LEU A 365 -1.88 -29.16 -5.52
C LEU A 365 -3.04 -29.61 -4.62
N TYR A 366 -2.88 -29.40 -3.32
CA TYR A 366 -3.88 -29.69 -2.29
C TYR A 366 -4.07 -28.49 -1.39
N PHE A 367 -5.27 -28.30 -0.90
CA PHE A 367 -5.62 -27.18 -0.03
C PHE A 367 -6.02 -27.69 1.36
N ILE A 368 -5.67 -26.93 2.39
CA ILE A 368 -6.14 -27.11 3.76
C ILE A 368 -7.21 -26.05 4.02
N LEU A 369 -8.41 -26.48 4.38
CA LEU A 369 -9.58 -25.63 4.63
C LEU A 369 -10.07 -25.78 6.06
#